data_83169f6f15d370dc517c206622cf5cad
#
_entry.id   83169f6f15d370dc517c206622cf5cad
#
_cell.length_a   1.000
_cell.length_b   1.000
_cell.length_c   1.000
_cell.angle_alpha   90.00
_cell.angle_beta   90.00
_cell.angle_gamma   90.00
#
_symmetry.space_group_name_H-M   'P 1'
#
loop_
_entity.id
_entity.type
_entity.pdbx_description
1 polymer ?
#
loop_
_entity_poly.entity_id
_entity_poly.type
_entity_poly.pdbx_seq_one_letter_code
_entity_poly.pdbx_strand_id
1 'polypeptide(L)'
;MNLENLSALDLGELVNKKIISPVEVIEYFEKRINERNSSINAFTYLNFEDARSEARLLEDKIMHGNYGGKLAGVPVALKDFLPTKKGWPATHGGVKSLQTIDDADSEFYRAARSLGAIAIGKTNAPSFGFRGTTDNKMFGPTSTPFNTQYNSGGSSGGSCAAVSDGLVYLAEVGIREIGRAHV
;
A
#
# COMPACT_ATOMS: atom_id res chain seq x y z
N MET A 1 15.45 -14.89 -3.48
CA MET A 1 15.38 -13.81 -4.51
C MET A 1 15.11 -12.53 -3.76
N ASN A 2 15.79 -11.44 -4.11
CA ASN A 2 15.54 -10.13 -3.48
C ASN A 2 14.45 -9.42 -4.28
N LEU A 3 13.20 -9.48 -3.81
CA LEU A 3 12.05 -9.01 -4.59
C LEU A 3 12.05 -7.49 -4.75
N GLU A 4 12.50 -6.72 -3.76
CA GLU A 4 12.49 -5.25 -3.82
C GLU A 4 13.35 -4.65 -4.96
N ASN A 5 14.21 -5.44 -5.59
CA ASN A 5 15.04 -5.00 -6.72
C ASN A 5 14.37 -5.24 -8.08
N LEU A 6 13.21 -5.88 -8.11
CA LEU A 6 12.43 -6.09 -9.33
C LEU A 6 11.54 -4.87 -9.61
N SER A 7 11.17 -4.67 -10.86
CA SER A 7 10.04 -3.79 -11.15
C SER A 7 8.69 -4.49 -10.83
N ALA A 8 7.64 -3.71 -10.63
CA ALA A 8 6.29 -4.27 -10.43
C ALA A 8 5.85 -5.16 -11.59
N LEU A 9 6.24 -4.83 -12.81
CA LEU A 9 5.90 -5.61 -14.01
C LEU A 9 6.70 -6.91 -14.06
N ASP A 10 7.98 -6.89 -13.73
CA ASP A 10 8.81 -8.11 -13.68
C ASP A 10 8.29 -9.08 -12.63
N LEU A 11 7.89 -8.58 -11.44
CA LEU A 11 7.27 -9.42 -10.42
C LEU A 11 5.97 -10.05 -10.92
N GLY A 12 5.08 -9.25 -11.53
CA GLY A 12 3.83 -9.75 -12.08
C GLY A 12 4.04 -10.82 -13.17
N GLU A 13 5.11 -10.68 -13.96
CA GLU A 13 5.50 -11.67 -14.96
C GLU A 13 6.00 -12.98 -14.32
N LEU A 14 6.84 -12.90 -13.28
CA LEU A 14 7.32 -14.07 -12.54
C LEU A 14 6.16 -14.85 -11.88
N VAL A 15 5.17 -14.15 -11.33
CA VAL A 15 3.97 -14.76 -10.76
C VAL A 15 3.15 -15.45 -11.85
N ASN A 16 2.89 -14.78 -12.98
CA ASN A 16 2.15 -15.40 -14.10
C ASN A 16 2.88 -16.61 -14.70
N LYS A 17 4.22 -16.61 -14.69
CA LYS A 17 5.04 -17.76 -15.10
C LYS A 17 5.14 -18.87 -14.06
N LYS A 18 4.50 -18.70 -12.91
CA LYS A 18 4.54 -19.67 -11.78
C LYS A 18 5.95 -19.88 -11.22
N ILE A 19 6.84 -18.90 -11.36
CA ILE A 19 8.22 -18.94 -10.82
C ILE A 19 8.21 -18.59 -9.34
N ILE A 20 7.28 -17.70 -8.91
CA ILE A 20 7.02 -17.37 -7.52
C ILE A 20 5.52 -17.35 -7.27
N SER A 21 5.10 -17.83 -6.10
CA SER A 21 3.71 -17.77 -5.68
C SER A 21 3.32 -16.34 -5.24
N PRO A 22 2.11 -15.85 -5.57
CA PRO A 22 1.62 -14.58 -5.01
C PRO A 22 1.51 -14.64 -3.47
N VAL A 23 1.33 -15.81 -2.88
CA VAL A 23 1.34 -16.00 -1.41
C VAL A 23 2.74 -15.74 -0.86
N GLU A 24 3.79 -16.33 -1.46
CA GLU A 24 5.18 -16.07 -1.09
C GLU A 24 5.56 -14.60 -1.22
N VAL A 25 5.04 -13.91 -2.23
CA VAL A 25 5.24 -12.46 -2.38
C VAL A 25 4.66 -11.71 -1.18
N ILE A 26 3.41 -11.97 -0.80
CA ILE A 26 2.78 -11.30 0.33
C ILE A 26 3.53 -11.59 1.64
N GLU A 27 3.95 -12.83 1.88
CA GLU A 27 4.73 -13.20 3.07
C GLU A 27 6.09 -12.49 3.12
N TYR A 28 6.75 -12.33 1.99
CA TYR A 28 8.00 -11.55 1.90
C TYR A 28 7.79 -10.11 2.34
N PHE A 29 6.77 -9.42 1.81
CA PHE A 29 6.50 -8.03 2.14
C PHE A 29 5.92 -7.86 3.56
N GLU A 30 5.14 -8.82 4.05
CA GLU A 30 4.71 -8.85 5.45
C GLU A 30 5.90 -8.83 6.40
N LYS A 31 6.88 -9.73 6.19
CA LYS A 31 8.11 -9.77 7.00
C LYS A 31 8.83 -8.42 6.96
N ARG A 32 9.03 -7.87 5.77
CA ARG A 32 9.74 -6.61 5.58
C ARG A 32 9.02 -5.43 6.26
N ILE A 33 7.70 -5.36 6.14
CA ILE A 33 6.89 -4.32 6.79
C ILE A 33 6.98 -4.44 8.31
N ASN A 34 6.89 -5.65 8.86
CA ASN A 34 6.99 -5.89 10.30
C ASN A 34 8.36 -5.47 10.86
N GLU A 35 9.43 -5.62 10.09
CA GLU A 35 10.78 -5.20 10.49
C GLU A 35 10.96 -3.66 10.42
N ARG A 36 10.29 -2.98 9.49
CA ARG A 36 10.60 -1.59 9.13
C ARG A 36 9.56 -0.56 9.58
N ASN A 37 8.28 -0.92 9.58
CA ASN A 37 7.21 0.06 9.79
C ASN A 37 7.28 0.76 11.16
N SER A 38 7.77 0.10 12.19
CA SER A 38 7.94 0.70 13.53
C SER A 38 8.90 1.91 13.54
N SER A 39 9.86 1.96 12.63
CA SER A 39 10.85 3.03 12.53
C SER A 39 10.41 4.20 11.65
N ILE A 40 9.57 3.96 10.65
CA ILE A 40 9.15 4.98 9.68
C ILE A 40 7.67 5.36 9.79
N ASN A 41 6.84 4.51 10.41
CA ASN A 41 5.40 4.72 10.60
C ASN A 41 4.66 5.06 9.30
N ALA A 42 4.94 4.28 8.25
CA ALA A 42 4.33 4.46 6.94
C ALA A 42 2.90 3.92 6.88
N PHE A 43 2.62 2.79 7.56
CA PHE A 43 1.32 2.15 7.60
C PHE A 43 0.60 2.40 8.92
N THR A 44 -0.69 2.73 8.84
CA THR A 44 -1.61 2.91 9.96
C THR A 44 -2.55 1.74 10.15
N TYR A 45 -2.73 0.94 9.11
CA TYR A 45 -3.53 -0.28 9.11
C TYR A 45 -2.90 -1.31 8.19
N LEU A 46 -2.83 -2.55 8.63
CA LEU A 46 -2.33 -3.69 7.86
C LEU A 46 -3.33 -4.84 7.96
N ASN A 47 -3.58 -5.54 6.86
CA ASN A 47 -4.43 -6.73 6.85
C ASN A 47 -3.83 -7.81 5.95
N PHE A 48 -2.81 -8.48 6.48
CA PHE A 48 -2.12 -9.56 5.77
C PHE A 48 -2.96 -10.82 5.61
N GLU A 49 -3.95 -11.05 6.48
CA GLU A 49 -4.85 -12.18 6.35
C GLU A 49 -5.73 -12.03 5.08
N ASP A 50 -6.30 -10.85 4.89
CA ASP A 50 -7.06 -10.50 3.70
C ASP A 50 -6.18 -10.56 2.44
N ALA A 51 -4.97 -10.00 2.51
CA ALA A 51 -4.00 -10.04 1.42
C ALA A 51 -3.60 -11.49 1.05
N ARG A 52 -3.35 -12.35 2.03
CA ARG A 52 -3.07 -13.77 1.77
C ARG A 52 -4.28 -14.51 1.19
N SER A 53 -5.49 -14.15 1.60
CA SER A 53 -6.71 -14.72 1.02
C SER A 53 -6.84 -14.35 -0.46
N GLU A 54 -6.62 -13.08 -0.82
CA GLU A 54 -6.62 -12.65 -2.22
C GLU A 54 -5.47 -13.30 -3.03
N ALA A 55 -4.30 -13.46 -2.41
CA ALA A 55 -3.16 -14.13 -3.05
C ALA A 55 -3.46 -15.59 -3.39
N ARG A 56 -4.10 -16.34 -2.50
CA ARG A 56 -4.51 -17.74 -2.75
C ARG A 56 -5.53 -17.83 -3.88
N LEU A 57 -6.50 -16.93 -3.93
CA LEU A 57 -7.48 -16.89 -5.03
C LEU A 57 -6.82 -16.57 -6.37
N LEU A 58 -5.83 -15.67 -6.37
CA LEU A 58 -5.04 -15.34 -7.56
C LEU A 58 -4.17 -16.53 -8.00
N GLU A 59 -3.51 -17.19 -7.05
CA GLU A 59 -2.70 -18.38 -7.30
C GLU A 59 -3.54 -19.49 -7.95
N ASP A 60 -4.70 -19.80 -7.37
CA ASP A 60 -5.63 -20.79 -7.91
C ASP A 60 -6.04 -20.45 -9.35
N LYS A 61 -6.40 -19.20 -9.61
CA LYS A 61 -6.71 -18.70 -10.95
C LYS A 61 -5.57 -18.95 -11.95
N ILE A 62 -4.33 -18.66 -11.55
CA ILE A 62 -3.13 -18.84 -12.40
C ILE A 62 -2.82 -20.32 -12.60
N MET A 63 -2.97 -21.15 -11.56
CA MET A 63 -2.76 -22.59 -11.65
C MET A 63 -3.71 -23.27 -12.62
N HIS A 64 -4.96 -22.78 -12.74
CA HIS A 64 -5.93 -23.21 -13.74
C HIS A 64 -5.71 -22.63 -15.15
N GLY A 65 -4.57 -21.99 -15.40
CA GLY A 65 -4.17 -21.50 -16.72
C GLY A 65 -4.71 -20.12 -17.10
N ASN A 66 -5.35 -19.41 -16.17
CA ASN A 66 -5.83 -18.06 -16.42
C ASN A 66 -4.73 -17.03 -16.17
N TYR A 67 -4.75 -15.95 -16.94
CA TYR A 67 -3.83 -14.84 -16.72
C TYR A 67 -4.19 -14.05 -15.47
N GLY A 68 -3.22 -13.85 -14.58
CA GLY A 68 -3.40 -13.14 -13.31
C GLY A 68 -3.52 -11.62 -13.42
N GLY A 69 -3.07 -11.05 -14.53
CA GLY A 69 -2.95 -9.61 -14.75
C GLY A 69 -1.50 -9.14 -14.81
N LYS A 70 -1.26 -7.93 -15.33
CA LYS A 70 0.11 -7.36 -15.45
C LYS A 70 0.79 -7.11 -14.11
N LEU A 71 0.01 -6.92 -13.04
CA LEU A 71 0.47 -6.70 -11.68
C LEU A 71 0.14 -7.90 -10.77
N ALA A 72 0.12 -9.12 -11.32
CA ALA A 72 -0.24 -10.32 -10.58
C ALA A 72 0.60 -10.46 -9.30
N GLY A 73 -0.05 -10.47 -8.14
CA GLY A 73 0.59 -10.61 -6.83
C GLY A 73 1.38 -9.39 -6.34
N VAL A 74 1.41 -8.29 -7.10
CA VAL A 74 2.13 -7.07 -6.71
C VAL A 74 1.45 -6.40 -5.51
N PRO A 75 2.16 -6.19 -4.37
CA PRO A 75 1.60 -5.52 -3.21
C PRO A 75 1.39 -4.03 -3.46
N VAL A 76 0.20 -3.53 -3.08
CA VAL A 76 -0.18 -2.12 -3.18
C VAL A 76 -0.66 -1.60 -1.83
N ALA A 77 -0.35 -0.34 -1.52
CA ALA A 77 -0.83 0.36 -0.34
C ALA A 77 -1.87 1.43 -0.70
N LEU A 78 -2.87 1.61 0.14
CA LEU A 78 -3.95 2.56 -0.04
C LEU A 78 -3.78 3.73 0.95
N LYS A 79 -4.02 4.97 0.51
CA LYS A 79 -3.88 6.13 1.40
C LYS A 79 -5.09 6.23 2.34
N ASP A 80 -4.85 6.40 3.65
CA ASP A 80 -5.93 6.56 4.64
C ASP A 80 -6.52 7.97 4.64
N PHE A 81 -7.18 8.33 3.54
CA PHE A 81 -7.79 9.65 3.37
C PHE A 81 -9.24 9.60 2.87
N LEU A 82 -9.50 8.83 1.82
CA LEU A 82 -10.83 8.59 1.25
C LEU A 82 -11.20 7.11 1.43
N PRO A 83 -12.45 6.70 1.14
CA PRO A 83 -12.79 5.29 1.04
C PRO A 83 -11.80 4.58 0.11
N THR A 84 -11.34 3.40 0.50
CA THR A 84 -10.26 2.70 -0.18
C THR A 84 -10.62 1.27 -0.56
N LYS A 85 -10.91 0.43 0.42
CA LYS A 85 -11.28 -0.97 0.22
C LYS A 85 -12.44 -1.32 1.13
N LYS A 86 -13.49 -1.89 0.56
CA LYS A 86 -14.68 -2.32 1.31
C LYS A 86 -14.30 -3.20 2.50
N GLY A 87 -14.87 -2.89 3.65
CA GLY A 87 -14.65 -3.61 4.91
C GLY A 87 -13.41 -3.13 5.69
N TRP A 88 -12.59 -2.25 5.13
CA TRP A 88 -11.42 -1.69 5.83
C TRP A 88 -11.75 -0.41 6.58
N PRO A 89 -11.05 -0.12 7.70
CA PRO A 89 -11.26 1.13 8.44
C PRO A 89 -10.81 2.35 7.63
N ALA A 90 -11.58 3.44 7.71
CA ALA A 90 -11.24 4.76 7.21
C ALA A 90 -11.14 5.72 8.39
N THR A 91 -10.01 6.44 8.50
CA THR A 91 -9.81 7.41 9.59
C THR A 91 -9.66 8.85 9.10
N HIS A 92 -9.68 9.07 7.77
CA HIS A 92 -9.50 10.38 7.15
C HIS A 92 -8.22 11.11 7.63
N GLY A 93 -7.10 10.34 7.74
CA GLY A 93 -5.84 10.87 8.27
C GLY A 93 -5.85 10.99 9.79
N GLY A 94 -6.38 9.99 10.51
CA GLY A 94 -6.34 9.91 11.96
C GLY A 94 -7.34 10.82 12.67
N VAL A 95 -8.51 11.05 12.10
CA VAL A 95 -9.61 11.80 12.73
C VAL A 95 -10.54 10.83 13.46
N LYS A 96 -10.30 10.64 14.76
CA LYS A 96 -10.99 9.65 15.58
C LYS A 96 -12.53 9.73 15.52
N SER A 97 -13.10 10.95 15.50
CA SER A 97 -14.55 11.18 15.45
C SER A 97 -15.21 10.83 14.12
N LEU A 98 -14.41 10.63 13.06
CA LEU A 98 -14.88 10.28 11.71
C LEU A 98 -14.45 8.88 11.29
N GLN A 99 -14.00 8.06 12.23
CA GLN A 99 -13.63 6.69 11.95
C GLN A 99 -14.87 5.88 11.54
N THR A 100 -14.78 5.28 10.34
CA THR A 100 -15.84 4.46 9.73
C THR A 100 -15.24 3.19 9.15
N ILE A 101 -16.09 2.34 8.61
CA ILE A 101 -15.69 1.22 7.76
C ILE A 101 -16.09 1.56 6.33
N ASP A 102 -15.16 1.40 5.40
CA ASP A 102 -15.42 1.62 3.98
C ASP A 102 -16.50 0.66 3.48
N ASP A 103 -17.52 1.16 2.81
CA ASP A 103 -18.65 0.39 2.27
C ASP A 103 -18.45 -0.02 0.80
N ALA A 104 -17.47 0.58 0.13
CA ALA A 104 -17.15 0.33 -1.27
C ALA A 104 -15.63 0.36 -1.53
N ASP A 105 -15.21 -0.27 -2.64
CA ASP A 105 -13.85 -0.16 -3.17
C ASP A 105 -13.68 1.15 -3.94
N SER A 106 -12.53 1.82 -3.76
CA SER A 106 -12.15 3.00 -4.55
C SER A 106 -11.90 2.64 -6.01
N GLU A 107 -11.95 3.63 -6.90
CA GLU A 107 -11.60 3.41 -8.30
C GLU A 107 -10.13 3.01 -8.48
N PHE A 108 -9.24 3.61 -7.71
CA PHE A 108 -7.83 3.23 -7.70
C PHE A 108 -7.66 1.76 -7.34
N TYR A 109 -8.29 1.32 -6.24
CA TYR A 109 -8.16 -0.08 -5.82
C TYR A 109 -8.80 -1.05 -6.83
N ARG A 110 -9.98 -0.73 -7.36
CA ARG A 110 -10.61 -1.55 -8.42
C ARG A 110 -9.72 -1.69 -9.65
N ALA A 111 -9.10 -0.59 -10.09
CA ALA A 111 -8.17 -0.61 -11.23
C ALA A 111 -6.93 -1.46 -10.92
N ALA A 112 -6.28 -1.26 -9.76
CA ALA A 112 -5.12 -2.03 -9.35
C ALA A 112 -5.44 -3.54 -9.23
N ARG A 113 -6.56 -3.88 -8.59
CA ARG A 113 -7.05 -5.26 -8.44
C ARG A 113 -7.37 -5.92 -9.79
N SER A 114 -7.93 -5.18 -10.74
CA SER A 114 -8.21 -5.72 -12.08
C SER A 114 -6.95 -6.12 -12.84
N LEU A 115 -5.82 -5.52 -12.50
CA LEU A 115 -4.49 -5.88 -13.00
C LEU A 115 -3.79 -6.96 -12.18
N GLY A 116 -4.42 -7.46 -11.12
CA GLY A 116 -3.91 -8.53 -10.25
C GLY A 116 -3.10 -8.05 -9.04
N ALA A 117 -3.05 -6.74 -8.76
CA ALA A 117 -2.40 -6.23 -7.56
C ALA A 117 -3.21 -6.56 -6.29
N ILE A 118 -2.51 -6.69 -5.16
CA ILE A 118 -3.09 -7.08 -3.87
C ILE A 118 -2.85 -5.96 -2.86
N ALA A 119 -3.93 -5.43 -2.27
CA ALA A 119 -3.83 -4.44 -1.22
C ALA A 119 -3.41 -5.08 0.10
N ILE A 120 -2.41 -4.49 0.79
CA ILE A 120 -1.86 -5.03 2.04
C ILE A 120 -2.13 -4.14 3.26
N GLY A 121 -2.48 -2.87 3.06
CA GLY A 121 -2.72 -1.94 4.16
C GLY A 121 -3.01 -0.53 3.71
N LYS A 122 -3.22 0.34 4.71
CA LYS A 122 -3.45 1.77 4.54
C LYS A 122 -2.26 2.57 5.06
N THR A 123 -1.84 3.56 4.29
CA THR A 123 -0.71 4.42 4.61
C THR A 123 -1.14 5.68 5.36
N ASN A 124 -0.25 6.17 6.20
CA ASN A 124 -0.47 7.36 7.01
C ASN A 124 -0.63 8.62 6.14
N ALA A 125 -1.52 9.50 6.59
CA ALA A 125 -1.80 10.80 6.00
C ALA A 125 -2.09 11.82 7.11
N PRO A 126 -1.88 13.12 6.91
CA PRO A 126 -2.35 14.12 7.84
C PRO A 126 -3.87 14.20 7.83
N SER A 127 -4.45 14.69 8.92
CA SER A 127 -5.91 14.87 9.05
C SER A 127 -6.47 15.64 7.85
N PHE A 128 -7.47 15.05 7.21
CA PHE A 128 -8.13 15.55 5.99
C PHE A 128 -7.19 15.77 4.79
N GLY A 129 -5.99 15.19 4.79
CA GLY A 129 -5.02 15.38 3.71
C GLY A 129 -4.56 16.82 3.54
N PHE A 130 -4.65 17.68 4.57
CA PHE A 130 -4.55 19.13 4.42
C PHE A 130 -3.14 19.69 4.58
N ARG A 131 -2.18 18.92 5.11
CA ARG A 131 -0.83 19.39 5.38
C ARG A 131 0.20 18.89 4.36
N GLY A 132 1.28 19.67 4.20
CA GLY A 132 2.50 19.27 3.48
C GLY A 132 3.45 18.39 4.30
N THR A 133 3.04 17.96 5.50
CA THR A 133 3.73 17.02 6.38
C THR A 133 2.76 15.92 6.79
N THR A 134 3.23 14.69 6.91
CA THR A 134 2.42 13.56 7.36
C THR A 134 2.59 13.36 8.85
N ASP A 135 1.61 13.81 9.58
CA ASP A 135 1.51 13.67 11.02
C ASP A 135 0.05 13.85 11.45
N ASN A 136 -0.40 13.08 12.43
CA ASN A 136 -1.71 13.21 13.03
C ASN A 136 -1.70 12.71 14.48
N LYS A 137 -2.71 13.09 15.26
CA LYS A 137 -2.79 12.75 16.69
C LYS A 137 -3.03 11.27 16.97
N MET A 138 -3.57 10.54 16.02
CA MET A 138 -3.95 9.14 16.22
C MET A 138 -2.76 8.20 16.01
N PHE A 139 -1.97 8.46 14.97
CA PHE A 139 -0.90 7.56 14.53
C PHE A 139 0.50 8.17 14.68
N GLY A 140 0.61 9.48 14.89
CA GLY A 140 1.88 10.19 14.93
C GLY A 140 2.48 10.51 13.56
N PRO A 141 3.74 10.99 13.54
CA PRO A 141 4.42 11.38 12.30
C PRO A 141 4.92 10.17 11.51
N THR A 142 4.99 10.34 10.18
CA THR A 142 5.71 9.43 9.30
C THR A 142 7.08 10.01 8.97
N SER A 143 8.12 9.21 9.15
CA SER A 143 9.49 9.58 8.84
C SER A 143 9.88 9.19 7.42
N THR A 144 10.82 9.95 6.82
CA THR A 144 11.46 9.49 5.59
C THR A 144 12.43 8.33 5.88
N PRO A 145 12.46 7.27 5.05
CA PRO A 145 13.37 6.14 5.28
C PRO A 145 14.85 6.50 5.12
N PHE A 146 15.17 7.61 4.45
CA PHE A 146 16.56 8.07 4.24
C PHE A 146 17.17 8.69 5.50
N ASN A 147 16.35 9.31 6.37
CA ASN A 147 16.74 9.80 7.67
C ASN A 147 15.49 9.94 8.57
N THR A 148 15.34 9.03 9.51
CA THR A 148 14.14 8.93 10.36
C THR A 148 13.95 10.10 11.33
N GLN A 149 14.88 11.05 11.40
CA GLN A 149 14.71 12.31 12.14
C GLN A 149 13.85 13.33 11.37
N TYR A 150 13.59 13.11 10.08
CA TYR A 150 12.82 14.03 9.24
C TYR A 150 11.48 13.42 8.84
N ASN A 151 10.47 14.27 8.72
CA ASN A 151 9.15 13.92 8.22
C ASN A 151 9.22 13.58 6.73
N SER A 152 8.41 12.63 6.28
CA SER A 152 8.34 12.16 4.89
C SER A 152 7.66 13.14 3.91
N GLY A 153 7.24 14.33 4.41
CA GLY A 153 6.41 15.23 3.63
C GLY A 153 4.93 14.83 3.68
N GLY A 154 4.11 15.36 2.80
CA GLY A 154 2.65 15.12 2.79
C GLY A 154 1.96 15.79 1.60
N SER A 155 0.71 15.46 1.49
CA SER A 155 -0.19 14.70 2.37
C SER A 155 -0.09 13.18 2.22
N SER A 156 0.62 12.65 1.24
CA SER A 156 0.79 11.21 0.98
C SER A 156 2.13 10.67 1.51
N GLY A 157 2.62 11.22 2.64
CA GLY A 157 3.95 10.88 3.16
C GLY A 157 4.07 9.41 3.55
N GLY A 158 3.02 8.79 4.07
CA GLY A 158 3.03 7.35 4.34
C GLY A 158 3.20 6.52 3.06
N SER A 159 2.50 6.89 1.98
CA SER A 159 2.63 6.24 0.68
C SER A 159 4.04 6.41 0.09
N CYS A 160 4.57 7.64 0.13
CA CYS A 160 5.94 7.92 -0.33
C CYS A 160 6.98 7.14 0.49
N ALA A 161 6.85 7.12 1.81
CA ALA A 161 7.77 6.38 2.69
C ALA A 161 7.71 4.87 2.44
N ALA A 162 6.50 4.31 2.27
CA ALA A 162 6.32 2.88 2.00
C ALA A 162 6.98 2.45 0.69
N VAL A 163 6.82 3.22 -0.39
CA VAL A 163 7.46 2.92 -1.68
C VAL A 163 8.97 3.14 -1.61
N SER A 164 9.42 4.25 -1.01
CA SER A 164 10.86 4.58 -0.92
C SER A 164 11.66 3.59 -0.06
N ASP A 165 11.04 2.97 0.94
CA ASP A 165 11.67 1.92 1.77
C ASP A 165 11.50 0.51 1.17
N GLY A 166 10.87 0.39 0.00
CA GLY A 166 10.63 -0.90 -0.65
C GLY A 166 9.68 -1.81 0.13
N LEU A 167 8.69 -1.23 0.81
CA LEU A 167 7.66 -1.98 1.54
C LEU A 167 6.49 -2.38 0.64
N VAL A 168 6.32 -1.67 -0.45
CA VAL A 168 5.39 -1.95 -1.55
C VAL A 168 5.96 -1.42 -2.85
N TYR A 169 5.45 -1.91 -3.98
CA TYR A 169 5.83 -1.37 -5.29
C TYR A 169 5.01 -0.14 -5.68
N LEU A 170 3.77 -0.10 -5.26
CA LEU A 170 2.80 0.92 -5.63
C LEU A 170 2.05 1.40 -4.39
N ALA A 171 1.74 2.69 -4.34
CA ALA A 171 0.89 3.25 -3.32
C ALA A 171 0.01 4.35 -3.88
N GLU A 172 -1.22 4.44 -3.34
CA GLU A 172 -2.15 5.51 -3.68
C GLU A 172 -1.65 6.86 -3.15
N VAL A 173 -1.75 7.89 -3.99
CA VAL A 173 -1.44 9.28 -3.63
C VAL A 173 -2.63 10.18 -3.95
N GLY A 174 -2.81 11.24 -3.18
CA GLY A 174 -3.88 12.22 -3.43
C GLY A 174 -3.51 13.19 -4.55
N ILE A 175 -4.47 13.50 -5.43
CA ILE A 175 -4.31 14.32 -6.64
C ILE A 175 -3.96 15.80 -6.34
N ARG A 176 -4.07 16.28 -5.09
CA ARG A 176 -3.85 17.69 -4.75
C ARG A 176 -2.38 18.16 -4.77
N GLU A 177 -1.43 17.26 -5.07
CA GLU A 177 0.01 17.57 -5.05
C GLU A 177 0.59 17.92 -6.42
N ILE A 178 -0.19 17.89 -7.49
CA ILE A 178 0.27 18.21 -8.86
C ILE A 178 0.80 19.67 -9.01
N GLY A 179 0.46 20.56 -8.09
CA GLY A 179 0.92 21.95 -8.12
C GLY A 179 2.18 22.28 -7.29
N ARG A 180 2.72 21.34 -6.51
CA ARG A 180 3.83 21.60 -5.58
C ARG A 180 5.21 21.14 -6.08
N ALA A 181 5.28 20.48 -7.22
CA ALA A 181 6.55 20.04 -7.82
C ALA A 181 7.31 21.15 -8.57
N HIS A 182 6.84 22.40 -8.54
CA HIS A 182 7.40 23.52 -9.29
C HIS A 182 7.72 24.75 -8.40
N VAL A 183 8.10 24.55 -7.13
CA VAL A 183 8.66 25.63 -6.33
C VAL A 183 10.03 25.25 -5.81
#